data_fe99289ed0d265d0cf77f07203d6719d
#
_entry.id   fe99289ed0d265d0cf77f07203d6719d
#
_cell.length_a   1.000
_cell.length_b   1.000
_cell.length_c   1.000
_cell.angle_alpha   90.00
_cell.angle_beta   90.00
_cell.angle_gamma   90.00
#
_symmetry.space_group_name_H-M   'P 1'
#
loop_
_entity.id
_entity.type
_entity.pdbx_description
1 polymer ?
#
loop_
_entity_poly.entity_id
_entity_poly.type
_entity_poly.pdbx_seq_one_letter_code
_entity_poly.pdbx_strand_id
1 'polypeptide(L)'
;MFGALEKGNVRTLKKRGFKLKKSDLSKVAKFKVPDKNKQRKKILKGLLYFVLVALLLNGVVFFTPLFDVQGVRVEGALHSDVDSILDVLNIKIGENWYKTVGFAPRDWVSFRLTNAQKHLVDNFSYIEEVTVSYRPLGDVVVMVEEREPEFLVLKEDKYLVLDKRGVFLEVVEPIDRPRLPVLEGLTVQNLQLGELIDFEEPYVLENLKRFMQIRDARETSSEGNVLDYVTALDFSKLDLFSFELEDRIEVIFLNVEELTQYRINFLTEIFYNDLSNEERGVLDFTLGDSRGVLFRNRE
;
A
#
# COMPACT_ATOMS: atom_id res chain seq x y z
N MET A 1 -49.48 -4.37 -15.58
CA MET A 1 -49.84 -5.12 -16.80
C MET A 1 -50.55 -6.47 -16.53
N PHE A 2 -50.98 -6.75 -15.31
CA PHE A 2 -51.65 -8.02 -14.95
C PHE A 2 -53.20 -7.96 -14.82
N GLY A 3 -53.79 -6.76 -14.97
CA GLY A 3 -55.24 -6.61 -14.81
C GLY A 3 -56.08 -6.78 -16.10
N ALA A 4 -55.43 -6.87 -17.26
CA ALA A 4 -56.13 -6.94 -18.56
C ALA A 4 -56.33 -8.38 -19.08
N LEU A 5 -55.58 -9.35 -18.56
CA LEU A 5 -55.66 -10.76 -19.00
C LEU A 5 -56.84 -11.53 -18.37
N GLU A 6 -57.27 -11.13 -17.18
CA GLU A 6 -58.33 -11.85 -16.45
C GLU A 6 -59.73 -11.61 -17.02
N LYS A 7 -60.00 -10.41 -17.54
CA LYS A 7 -61.31 -10.09 -18.14
C LYS A 7 -61.46 -10.66 -19.55
N GLY A 8 -60.34 -10.89 -20.27
CA GLY A 8 -60.36 -11.48 -21.62
C GLY A 8 -60.70 -12.97 -21.65
N ASN A 9 -60.19 -13.71 -20.66
CA ASN A 9 -60.34 -15.17 -20.58
C ASN A 9 -61.77 -15.62 -20.20
N VAL A 10 -62.47 -14.86 -19.39
CA VAL A 10 -63.85 -15.17 -18.98
C VAL A 10 -64.83 -14.91 -20.14
N ARG A 11 -64.56 -13.89 -20.99
CA ARG A 11 -65.40 -13.61 -22.18
C ARG A 11 -65.20 -14.61 -23.32
N THR A 12 -64.03 -15.16 -23.48
CA THR A 12 -63.73 -16.16 -24.53
C THR A 12 -64.32 -17.54 -24.19
N LEU A 13 -64.37 -17.91 -22.92
CA LEU A 13 -64.99 -19.15 -22.47
C LEU A 13 -66.53 -19.13 -22.62
N LYS A 14 -67.15 -17.97 -22.48
CA LYS A 14 -68.62 -17.83 -22.67
C LYS A 14 -69.04 -17.94 -24.15
N LYS A 15 -68.17 -17.67 -25.12
CA LYS A 15 -68.42 -17.82 -26.57
C LYS A 15 -68.29 -19.28 -27.08
N ARG A 16 -67.75 -20.22 -26.33
CA ARG A 16 -67.52 -21.63 -26.70
C ARG A 16 -68.56 -22.59 -26.11
N GLY A 17 -69.71 -22.10 -25.60
CA GLY A 17 -70.81 -22.95 -25.18
C GLY A 17 -70.51 -23.92 -24.04
N PHE A 18 -69.43 -23.70 -23.29
CA PHE A 18 -69.06 -24.56 -22.13
C PHE A 18 -69.94 -24.16 -20.93
N LYS A 19 -70.93 -24.98 -20.56
CA LYS A 19 -71.73 -24.83 -19.34
C LYS A 19 -70.88 -25.24 -18.12
N LEU A 20 -70.19 -24.28 -17.51
CA LEU A 20 -69.55 -24.50 -16.20
C LEU A 20 -70.61 -24.75 -15.14
N LYS A 21 -70.53 -25.87 -14.41
CA LYS A 21 -71.39 -26.16 -13.28
C LYS A 21 -71.22 -25.06 -12.19
N LYS A 22 -72.32 -24.69 -11.54
CA LYS A 22 -72.34 -23.69 -10.45
C LYS A 22 -71.31 -24.00 -9.31
N SER A 23 -70.93 -25.26 -9.16
CA SER A 23 -69.88 -25.74 -8.23
C SER A 23 -68.48 -25.30 -8.58
N ASP A 24 -68.20 -25.12 -9.91
CA ASP A 24 -66.83 -24.73 -10.37
C ASP A 24 -66.65 -23.22 -10.30
N LEU A 25 -67.70 -22.45 -10.43
CA LEU A 25 -67.68 -20.99 -10.22
C LEU A 25 -67.43 -20.62 -8.75
N SER A 26 -67.87 -21.46 -7.80
CA SER A 26 -67.59 -21.24 -6.37
C SER A 26 -66.13 -21.54 -5.97
N LYS A 27 -65.42 -22.38 -6.74
CA LYS A 27 -64.01 -22.68 -6.52
C LYS A 27 -63.09 -21.59 -7.11
N VAL A 28 -63.50 -20.98 -8.24
CA VAL A 28 -62.74 -19.87 -8.87
C VAL A 28 -62.90 -18.57 -8.07
N ALA A 29 -64.03 -18.38 -7.37
CA ALA A 29 -64.28 -17.18 -6.55
C ALA A 29 -63.46 -17.12 -5.22
N LYS A 30 -62.67 -18.13 -4.89
CA LYS A 30 -61.88 -18.19 -3.62
C LYS A 30 -60.46 -17.69 -3.77
N PHE A 31 -60.01 -17.25 -4.94
CA PHE A 31 -58.76 -16.49 -5.04
C PHE A 31 -59.02 -15.06 -4.54
N LYS A 32 -58.90 -14.90 -3.20
CA LYS A 32 -58.83 -13.57 -2.59
C LYS A 32 -57.63 -12.85 -3.11
N VAL A 33 -57.81 -11.94 -4.07
CA VAL A 33 -56.72 -10.98 -4.43
C VAL A 33 -56.34 -10.26 -3.14
N PRO A 34 -55.11 -10.37 -2.70
CA PRO A 34 -54.68 -9.75 -1.44
C PRO A 34 -54.90 -8.24 -1.56
N ASP A 35 -55.62 -7.68 -0.63
CA ASP A 35 -55.89 -6.25 -0.55
C ASP A 35 -54.53 -5.49 -0.44
N LYS A 36 -54.18 -4.80 -1.54
CA LYS A 36 -52.90 -4.06 -1.68
C LYS A 36 -52.69 -3.07 -0.52
N ASN A 37 -53.74 -2.53 0.04
CA ASN A 37 -53.68 -1.62 1.18
C ASN A 37 -53.34 -2.34 2.49
N LYS A 38 -53.81 -3.57 2.69
CA LYS A 38 -53.46 -4.40 3.85
C LYS A 38 -51.99 -4.87 3.74
N GLN A 39 -51.51 -5.21 2.56
CA GLN A 39 -50.10 -5.57 2.35
C GLN A 39 -49.19 -4.35 2.58
N ARG A 40 -49.52 -3.19 2.04
CA ARG A 40 -48.76 -1.94 2.27
C ARG A 40 -48.68 -1.58 3.75
N LYS A 41 -49.78 -1.70 4.49
CA LYS A 41 -49.80 -1.47 5.96
C LYS A 41 -48.94 -2.47 6.72
N LYS A 42 -48.89 -3.76 6.31
CA LYS A 42 -48.01 -4.76 6.93
C LYS A 42 -46.54 -4.46 6.65
N ILE A 43 -46.19 -4.10 5.41
CA ILE A 43 -44.82 -3.70 5.02
C ILE A 43 -44.41 -2.45 5.80
N LEU A 44 -45.27 -1.45 5.88
CA LEU A 44 -45.00 -0.21 6.62
C LEU A 44 -44.79 -0.44 8.11
N LYS A 45 -45.60 -1.32 8.74
CA LYS A 45 -45.42 -1.72 10.17
C LYS A 45 -44.13 -2.50 10.35
N GLY A 46 -43.74 -3.40 9.42
CA GLY A 46 -42.48 -4.11 9.44
C GLY A 46 -41.29 -3.17 9.32
N LEU A 47 -41.36 -2.18 8.41
CA LEU A 47 -40.35 -1.17 8.24
C LEU A 47 -40.21 -0.29 9.50
N LEU A 48 -41.32 0.14 10.07
CA LEU A 48 -41.33 0.93 11.31
C LEU A 48 -40.70 0.14 12.48
N TYR A 49 -41.04 -1.15 12.63
CA TYR A 49 -40.43 -2.00 13.65
C TYR A 49 -38.93 -2.18 13.42
N PHE A 50 -38.52 -2.39 12.18
CA PHE A 50 -37.09 -2.48 11.81
C PHE A 50 -36.33 -1.19 12.14
N VAL A 51 -36.90 -0.03 11.81
CA VAL A 51 -36.31 1.27 12.16
C VAL A 51 -36.20 1.45 13.67
N LEU A 52 -37.23 1.05 14.41
CA LEU A 52 -37.23 1.17 15.86
C LEU A 52 -36.18 0.25 16.52
N VAL A 53 -36.06 -0.99 16.04
CA VAL A 53 -34.99 -1.91 16.49
C VAL A 53 -33.61 -1.38 16.13
N ALA A 54 -33.45 -0.85 14.93
CA ALA A 54 -32.19 -0.24 14.50
C ALA A 54 -31.82 0.98 15.39
N LEU A 55 -32.77 1.83 15.73
CA LEU A 55 -32.55 2.95 16.66
C LEU A 55 -32.18 2.48 18.08
N LEU A 56 -32.84 1.43 18.59
CA LEU A 56 -32.47 0.86 19.89
C LEU A 56 -31.07 0.26 19.89
N LEU A 57 -30.70 -0.48 18.84
CA LEU A 57 -29.33 -1.02 18.69
C LEU A 57 -28.30 0.10 18.59
N ASN A 58 -28.57 1.16 17.83
CA ASN A 58 -27.72 2.32 17.79
C ASN A 58 -27.57 2.98 19.18
N GLY A 59 -28.68 3.12 19.93
CA GLY A 59 -28.63 3.63 21.29
C GLY A 59 -27.70 2.80 22.19
N VAL A 60 -27.77 1.47 22.12
CA VAL A 60 -26.88 0.58 22.89
C VAL A 60 -25.42 0.85 22.47
N VAL A 61 -25.12 0.89 21.18
CA VAL A 61 -23.76 1.11 20.67
C VAL A 61 -23.15 2.44 21.14
N PHE A 62 -23.93 3.54 21.09
CA PHE A 62 -23.40 4.87 21.39
C PHE A 62 -23.39 5.22 22.91
N PHE A 63 -24.20 4.56 23.73
CA PHE A 63 -24.37 4.93 25.15
C PHE A 63 -23.84 3.89 26.14
N THR A 64 -23.39 2.71 25.66
CA THR A 64 -22.79 1.72 26.55
C THR A 64 -21.27 1.88 26.58
N PRO A 65 -20.61 1.67 27.72
CA PRO A 65 -19.16 1.70 27.86
C PRO A 65 -18.46 0.50 27.16
N LEU A 66 -19.23 -0.39 26.53
CA LEU A 66 -18.70 -1.55 25.81
C LEU A 66 -17.80 -1.17 24.62
N PHE A 67 -18.00 0.03 24.08
CA PHE A 67 -17.25 0.53 22.93
C PHE A 67 -16.36 1.73 23.30
N ASP A 68 -16.10 1.95 24.58
CA ASP A 68 -15.16 2.97 25.01
C ASP A 68 -13.72 2.47 24.79
N VAL A 69 -12.85 3.37 24.28
CA VAL A 69 -11.44 3.11 24.09
C VAL A 69 -10.76 3.04 25.47
N GLN A 70 -10.17 1.89 25.79
CA GLN A 70 -9.47 1.68 27.06
C GLN A 70 -8.00 2.09 27.00
N GLY A 71 -7.39 2.01 25.81
CA GLY A 71 -6.03 2.40 25.56
C GLY A 71 -5.73 2.52 24.07
N VAL A 72 -4.56 3.08 23.76
CA VAL A 72 -4.01 3.12 22.40
C VAL A 72 -2.64 2.45 22.43
N ARG A 73 -2.40 1.54 21.50
CA ARG A 73 -1.15 0.81 21.37
C ARG A 73 -0.59 0.97 19.97
N VAL A 74 0.65 1.41 19.86
CA VAL A 74 1.37 1.54 18.58
C VAL A 74 2.37 0.39 18.48
N GLU A 75 2.36 -0.30 17.35
CA GLU A 75 3.24 -1.43 17.04
C GLU A 75 3.91 -1.18 15.68
N GLY A 76 5.22 -1.44 15.56
CA GLY A 76 5.98 -1.37 14.33
C GLY A 76 6.66 -0.02 14.04
N ALA A 77 6.46 1.03 14.85
CA ALA A 77 7.17 2.29 14.72
C ALA A 77 8.61 2.15 15.24
N LEU A 78 9.60 2.38 14.37
CA LEU A 78 11.04 2.34 14.68
C LEU A 78 11.69 3.72 14.54
N HIS A 79 11.34 4.47 13.50
CA HIS A 79 11.84 5.80 13.19
C HIS A 79 10.83 6.90 13.56
N SER A 80 9.54 6.57 13.48
CA SER A 80 8.48 7.52 13.81
C SER A 80 8.27 7.59 15.33
N ASP A 81 8.23 8.83 15.86
CA ASP A 81 7.98 9.03 17.29
C ASP A 81 6.55 8.65 17.68
N VAL A 82 6.42 7.74 18.62
CA VAL A 82 5.13 7.20 19.08
C VAL A 82 4.22 8.27 19.65
N ASP A 83 4.77 9.21 20.41
CA ASP A 83 3.98 10.30 21.02
C ASP A 83 3.41 11.21 19.94
N SER A 84 4.19 11.51 18.91
CA SER A 84 3.74 12.28 17.74
C SER A 84 2.63 11.55 16.95
N ILE A 85 2.71 10.23 16.79
CA ILE A 85 1.65 9.41 16.19
C ILE A 85 0.37 9.52 17.01
N LEU A 86 0.45 9.41 18.34
CA LEU A 86 -0.70 9.51 19.23
C LEU A 86 -1.33 10.90 19.18
N ASP A 87 -0.55 11.96 19.08
CA ASP A 87 -1.03 13.33 18.95
C ASP A 87 -1.80 13.56 17.65
N VAL A 88 -1.30 13.04 16.53
CA VAL A 88 -1.98 13.12 15.22
C VAL A 88 -3.30 12.34 15.24
N LEU A 89 -3.33 11.17 15.88
CA LEU A 89 -4.53 10.35 16.01
C LEU A 89 -5.63 11.05 16.83
N ASN A 90 -5.25 11.84 17.83
CA ASN A 90 -6.16 12.56 18.75
C ASN A 90 -7.27 11.66 19.33
N ILE A 91 -6.95 10.40 19.63
CA ILE A 91 -7.88 9.44 20.21
C ILE A 91 -7.87 9.61 21.73
N LYS A 92 -9.05 9.85 22.32
CA LYS A 92 -9.20 10.04 23.76
C LYS A 92 -9.58 8.73 24.45
N ILE A 93 -8.80 8.33 25.44
CA ILE A 93 -9.12 7.19 26.32
C ILE A 93 -10.41 7.49 27.09
N GLY A 94 -11.32 6.52 27.14
CA GLY A 94 -12.66 6.65 27.75
C GLY A 94 -13.71 7.27 26.81
N GLU A 95 -13.34 7.64 25.59
CA GLU A 95 -14.32 8.08 24.60
C GLU A 95 -14.84 6.87 23.79
N ASN A 96 -16.13 6.94 23.45
CA ASN A 96 -16.76 5.86 22.69
C ASN A 96 -16.24 5.84 21.25
N TRP A 97 -15.77 4.67 20.79
CA TRP A 97 -15.20 4.44 19.45
C TRP A 97 -16.03 5.01 18.31
N TYR A 98 -17.35 4.78 18.33
CA TYR A 98 -18.24 5.25 17.28
C TYR A 98 -18.38 6.78 17.21
N LYS A 99 -18.12 7.47 18.32
CA LYS A 99 -18.03 8.94 18.32
C LYS A 99 -16.73 9.41 17.65
N THR A 100 -15.63 8.72 17.91
CA THR A 100 -14.31 9.00 17.32
C THR A 100 -14.34 8.79 15.79
N VAL A 101 -14.96 7.68 15.32
CA VAL A 101 -15.09 7.37 13.88
C VAL A 101 -16.01 8.37 13.16
N GLY A 102 -16.97 8.97 13.86
CA GLY A 102 -17.96 9.85 13.27
C GLY A 102 -18.94 9.10 12.33
N PHE A 103 -19.45 9.79 11.29
CA PHE A 103 -20.43 9.22 10.37
C PHE A 103 -19.77 8.48 9.20
N ALA A 104 -19.10 7.35 9.48
CA ALA A 104 -18.44 6.50 8.49
C ALA A 104 -18.91 5.04 8.59
N PRO A 105 -20.03 4.65 7.95
CA PRO A 105 -20.63 3.31 8.09
C PRO A 105 -19.69 2.16 7.75
N ARG A 106 -18.76 2.37 6.83
CA ARG A 106 -17.75 1.36 6.46
C ARG A 106 -16.80 1.09 7.62
N ASP A 107 -16.32 2.16 8.25
CA ASP A 107 -15.38 2.10 9.37
C ASP A 107 -16.07 1.53 10.63
N TRP A 108 -17.37 1.78 10.80
CA TRP A 108 -18.15 1.16 11.87
C TRP A 108 -18.17 -0.37 11.81
N VAL A 109 -18.33 -0.93 10.61
CA VAL A 109 -18.40 -2.38 10.40
C VAL A 109 -17.01 -3.02 10.43
N SER A 110 -16.01 -2.33 9.89
CA SER A 110 -14.63 -2.83 9.82
C SER A 110 -13.81 -2.58 11.09
N PHE A 111 -14.32 -1.79 12.04
CA PHE A 111 -13.58 -1.33 13.22
C PHE A 111 -12.26 -0.66 12.87
N ARG A 112 -12.22 0.06 11.74
CA ARG A 112 -11.04 0.79 11.26
C ARG A 112 -11.26 2.30 11.28
N LEU A 113 -10.18 3.07 11.32
CA LEU A 113 -10.13 4.52 11.24
C LEU A 113 -9.42 4.96 9.95
N THR A 114 -10.11 4.82 8.82
CA THR A 114 -9.51 5.08 7.50
C THR A 114 -9.01 6.52 7.34
N ASN A 115 -9.72 7.51 7.87
CA ASN A 115 -9.28 8.90 7.81
C ASN A 115 -8.01 9.14 8.62
N ALA A 116 -7.91 8.56 9.82
CA ALA A 116 -6.71 8.67 10.66
C ALA A 116 -5.50 7.98 10.02
N GLN A 117 -5.70 6.83 9.35
CA GLN A 117 -4.66 6.17 8.58
C GLN A 117 -4.07 7.10 7.52
N LYS A 118 -4.92 7.76 6.73
CA LYS A 118 -4.47 8.71 5.72
C LYS A 118 -3.70 9.88 6.33
N HIS A 119 -4.21 10.46 7.42
CA HIS A 119 -3.52 11.55 8.11
C HIS A 119 -2.13 11.15 8.63
N LEU A 120 -1.97 9.91 9.11
CA LEU A 120 -0.66 9.43 9.55
C LEU A 120 0.31 9.32 8.37
N VAL A 121 -0.10 8.70 7.28
CA VAL A 121 0.75 8.59 6.07
C VAL A 121 1.13 9.96 5.52
N ASP A 122 0.20 10.92 5.50
CA ASP A 122 0.43 12.28 4.99
C ASP A 122 1.37 13.11 5.89
N ASN A 123 1.50 12.78 7.19
CA ASN A 123 2.32 13.55 8.14
C ASN A 123 3.66 12.92 8.50
N PHE A 124 3.85 11.62 8.24
CA PHE A 124 5.07 10.90 8.56
C PHE A 124 5.70 10.29 7.32
N SER A 125 6.84 10.80 6.89
CA SER A 125 7.55 10.36 5.69
C SER A 125 7.99 8.88 5.74
N TYR A 126 8.31 8.39 6.93
CA TYR A 126 8.71 7.01 7.16
C TYR A 126 7.54 6.02 7.12
N ILE A 127 6.30 6.45 7.29
CA ILE A 127 5.15 5.53 7.27
C ILE A 127 4.81 5.15 5.82
N GLU A 128 4.98 3.87 5.47
CA GLU A 128 4.55 3.31 4.18
C GLU A 128 3.08 2.91 4.23
N GLU A 129 2.70 2.15 5.24
CA GLU A 129 1.33 1.71 5.48
C GLU A 129 1.01 1.75 6.98
N VAL A 130 -0.22 2.12 7.30
CA VAL A 130 -0.68 2.09 8.68
C VAL A 130 -2.10 1.54 8.76
N THR A 131 -2.34 0.68 9.73
CA THR A 131 -3.67 0.19 10.04
C THR A 131 -4.06 0.62 11.45
N VAL A 132 -5.10 1.45 11.56
CA VAL A 132 -5.72 1.83 12.84
C VAL A 132 -6.99 1.04 13.03
N SER A 133 -7.02 0.16 14.03
CA SER A 133 -8.14 -0.74 14.30
C SER A 133 -8.54 -0.71 15.77
N TYR A 134 -9.84 -0.77 16.04
CA TYR A 134 -10.39 -0.90 17.36
C TYR A 134 -10.71 -2.37 17.69
N ARG A 135 -10.26 -2.82 18.83
CA ARG A 135 -10.66 -4.13 19.40
C ARG A 135 -11.79 -3.90 20.40
N PRO A 136 -13.02 -4.36 20.13
CA PRO A 136 -14.16 -4.18 21.06
C PRO A 136 -13.81 -4.65 22.48
N LEU A 137 -14.20 -3.88 23.47
CA LEU A 137 -13.88 -4.06 24.90
C LEU A 137 -12.39 -3.90 25.22
N GLY A 138 -11.64 -3.17 24.42
CA GLY A 138 -10.18 -3.03 24.59
C GLY A 138 -9.59 -1.79 23.96
N ASP A 139 -8.42 -1.99 23.35
CA ASP A 139 -7.55 -0.94 22.86
C ASP A 139 -7.78 -0.62 21.39
N VAL A 140 -7.40 0.59 20.99
CA VAL A 140 -7.07 0.90 19.61
C VAL A 140 -5.65 0.41 19.34
N VAL A 141 -5.49 -0.39 18.30
CA VAL A 141 -4.19 -0.87 17.84
C VAL A 141 -3.83 -0.16 16.55
N VAL A 142 -2.68 0.49 16.56
CA VAL A 142 -2.05 1.17 15.44
C VAL A 142 -0.89 0.30 14.99
N MET A 143 -1.03 -0.36 13.86
CA MET A 143 0.04 -1.14 13.23
C MET A 143 0.67 -0.28 12.16
N VAL A 144 1.95 0.03 12.32
CA VAL A 144 2.74 0.87 11.41
C VAL A 144 3.70 -0.03 10.65
N GLU A 145 3.75 0.13 9.34
CA GLU A 145 4.78 -0.40 8.47
C GLU A 145 5.61 0.76 7.97
N GLU A 146 6.89 0.80 8.34
CA GLU A 146 7.79 1.89 8.00
C GLU A 146 8.63 1.57 6.77
N ARG A 147 8.98 2.63 6.04
CA ARG A 147 9.94 2.60 4.94
C ARG A 147 11.34 2.43 5.48
N GLU A 148 12.12 1.59 4.84
CA GLU A 148 13.53 1.42 5.16
C GLU A 148 14.36 2.40 4.32
N PRO A 149 15.30 3.16 4.95
CA PRO A 149 16.27 3.97 4.25
C PRO A 149 17.16 3.09 3.37
N GLU A 150 17.36 3.49 2.11
CA GLU A 150 18.09 2.66 1.15
C GLU A 150 19.16 3.43 0.38
N PHE A 151 18.91 4.70 0.04
CA PHE A 151 19.80 5.51 -0.77
C PHE A 151 19.96 6.90 -0.21
N LEU A 152 21.06 7.54 -0.63
CA LEU A 152 21.37 8.94 -0.36
C LEU A 152 21.50 9.72 -1.67
N VAL A 153 21.05 10.97 -1.67
CA VAL A 153 21.33 11.93 -2.74
C VAL A 153 21.93 13.17 -2.12
N LEU A 154 23.09 13.60 -2.63
CA LEU A 154 23.71 14.84 -2.17
C LEU A 154 23.01 16.04 -2.80
N LYS A 155 22.54 16.98 -1.98
CA LYS A 155 21.97 18.25 -2.39
C LYS A 155 22.42 19.37 -1.46
N GLU A 156 23.05 20.41 -1.98
CA GLU A 156 23.43 21.61 -1.20
C GLU A 156 24.17 21.29 0.11
N ASP A 157 25.19 20.41 0.03
CA ASP A 157 25.99 19.95 1.18
C ASP A 157 25.25 19.11 2.24
N LYS A 158 24.02 18.66 1.95
CA LYS A 158 23.25 17.74 2.80
C LYS A 158 22.88 16.49 2.04
N TYR A 159 22.60 15.42 2.76
CA TYR A 159 22.10 14.19 2.16
C TYR A 159 20.58 14.07 2.33
N LEU A 160 19.92 13.80 1.22
CA LEU A 160 18.51 13.38 1.18
C LEU A 160 18.49 11.86 1.32
N VAL A 161 17.75 11.36 2.30
CA VAL A 161 17.56 9.91 2.51
C VAL A 161 16.34 9.45 1.74
N LEU A 162 16.49 8.39 0.96
CA LEU A 162 15.43 7.81 0.14
C LEU A 162 15.19 6.35 0.51
N ASP A 163 13.95 5.89 0.33
CA ASP A 163 13.62 4.47 0.37
C ASP A 163 13.98 3.77 -0.97
N LYS A 164 13.79 2.47 -1.03
CA LYS A 164 14.02 1.63 -2.22
C LYS A 164 13.19 2.02 -3.45
N ARG A 165 12.14 2.82 -3.29
CA ARG A 165 11.29 3.33 -4.38
C ARG A 165 11.64 4.74 -4.80
N GLY A 166 12.54 5.40 -4.06
CA GLY A 166 12.89 6.80 -4.28
C GLY A 166 11.95 7.78 -3.55
N VAL A 167 11.26 7.34 -2.51
CA VAL A 167 10.46 8.25 -1.65
C VAL A 167 11.40 8.97 -0.71
N PHE A 168 11.28 10.29 -0.62
CA PHE A 168 12.09 11.15 0.23
C PHE A 168 11.66 11.05 1.71
N LEU A 169 12.57 10.58 2.56
CA LEU A 169 12.31 10.29 3.96
C LEU A 169 12.71 11.44 4.90
N GLU A 170 13.97 11.90 4.79
CA GLU A 170 14.52 12.96 5.65
C GLU A 170 15.76 13.61 5.02
N VAL A 171 16.21 14.70 5.65
CA VAL A 171 17.50 15.35 5.36
C VAL A 171 18.45 15.09 6.51
N VAL A 172 19.67 14.65 6.19
CA VAL A 172 20.73 14.44 7.18
C VAL A 172 21.96 15.28 6.88
N GLU A 173 22.64 15.73 7.93
CA GLU A 173 23.92 16.42 7.79
C GLU A 173 25.04 15.40 7.45
N PRO A 174 26.14 15.82 6.78
CA PRO A 174 27.21 14.91 6.40
C PRO A 174 27.84 14.12 7.57
N ILE A 175 27.87 14.70 8.77
CA ILE A 175 28.40 14.06 9.97
C ILE A 175 27.52 12.90 10.47
N ASP A 176 26.21 12.98 10.22
CA ASP A 176 25.22 11.98 10.64
C ASP A 176 24.83 11.03 9.51
N ARG A 177 25.59 11.08 8.40
CA ARG A 177 25.31 10.28 7.19
C ARG A 177 25.27 8.79 7.51
N PRO A 178 24.15 8.07 7.24
CA PRO A 178 24.10 6.62 7.33
C PRO A 178 24.98 5.98 6.24
N ARG A 179 25.41 4.73 6.48
CA ARG A 179 26.18 3.96 5.51
C ARG A 179 25.26 3.35 4.43
N LEU A 180 24.75 4.21 3.57
CA LEU A 180 23.90 3.83 2.46
C LEU A 180 24.54 4.27 1.14
N PRO A 181 24.24 3.58 0.02
CA PRO A 181 24.70 3.96 -1.31
C PRO A 181 24.31 5.39 -1.69
N VAL A 182 25.23 6.14 -2.28
CA VAL A 182 24.97 7.49 -2.79
C VAL A 182 24.59 7.42 -4.25
N LEU A 183 23.50 8.08 -4.63
CA LEU A 183 23.12 8.28 -6.01
C LEU A 183 23.81 9.55 -6.52
N GLU A 184 24.68 9.40 -7.51
CA GLU A 184 25.50 10.47 -8.07
C GLU A 184 25.04 10.87 -9.46
N GLY A 185 25.41 12.08 -9.91
CA GLY A 185 25.11 12.57 -11.25
C GLY A 185 23.64 12.93 -11.49
N LEU A 186 22.90 13.26 -10.43
CA LEU A 186 21.46 13.52 -10.46
C LEU A 186 21.12 14.97 -10.13
N THR A 187 20.07 15.48 -10.78
CA THR A 187 19.48 16.78 -10.49
C THR A 187 18.08 16.61 -9.88
N VAL A 188 17.92 17.03 -8.63
CA VAL A 188 16.63 16.97 -7.93
C VAL A 188 15.80 18.22 -8.24
N GLN A 189 14.61 18.04 -8.84
CA GLN A 189 13.70 19.12 -9.22
C GLN A 189 12.75 19.51 -8.07
N ASN A 190 11.89 18.60 -7.66
CA ASN A 190 10.93 18.82 -6.59
C ASN A 190 11.26 17.94 -5.38
N LEU A 191 11.03 18.49 -4.19
CA LEU A 191 11.35 17.83 -2.94
C LEU A 191 10.23 18.03 -1.93
N GLN A 192 9.53 16.96 -1.62
CA GLN A 192 8.51 16.93 -0.58
C GLN A 192 8.64 15.65 0.24
N LEU A 193 8.71 15.81 1.56
CA LEU A 193 8.80 14.69 2.50
C LEU A 193 7.63 13.70 2.33
N GLY A 194 7.93 12.42 2.30
CA GLY A 194 6.95 11.34 2.13
C GLY A 194 6.49 11.12 0.68
N GLU A 195 6.97 11.93 -0.28
CA GLU A 195 6.63 11.77 -1.70
C GLU A 195 7.81 11.24 -2.52
N LEU A 196 7.48 10.72 -3.70
CA LEU A 196 8.47 10.26 -4.66
C LEU A 196 9.30 11.45 -5.12
N ILE A 197 10.64 11.31 -5.06
CA ILE A 197 11.55 12.35 -5.52
C ILE A 197 11.45 12.53 -7.04
N ASP A 198 11.52 13.78 -7.50
CA ASP A 198 11.47 14.11 -8.91
C ASP A 198 12.88 14.47 -9.39
N PHE A 199 13.43 13.63 -10.28
CA PHE A 199 14.72 13.85 -10.91
C PHE A 199 14.54 14.45 -12.31
N GLU A 200 15.47 15.28 -12.74
CA GLU A 200 15.51 15.77 -14.13
C GLU A 200 15.68 14.60 -15.12
N GLU A 201 16.39 13.55 -14.70
CA GLU A 201 16.68 12.35 -15.47
C GLU A 201 15.56 11.30 -15.28
N PRO A 202 14.65 11.10 -16.25
CA PRO A 202 13.44 10.29 -16.07
C PRO A 202 13.71 8.77 -15.93
N TYR A 203 14.89 8.29 -16.36
CA TYR A 203 15.27 6.87 -16.31
C TYR A 203 15.77 6.41 -14.94
N VAL A 204 16.08 7.33 -14.02
CA VAL A 204 16.73 7.02 -12.73
C VAL A 204 15.88 6.09 -11.88
N LEU A 205 14.62 6.44 -11.67
CA LEU A 205 13.72 5.65 -10.83
C LEU A 205 13.45 4.24 -11.39
N GLU A 206 13.43 4.10 -12.73
CA GLU A 206 13.28 2.79 -13.36
C GLU A 206 14.55 1.94 -13.19
N ASN A 207 15.71 2.54 -13.39
CA ASN A 207 17.00 1.87 -13.19
C ASN A 207 17.19 1.48 -11.71
N LEU A 208 16.85 2.34 -10.77
CA LEU A 208 16.86 2.00 -9.34
C LEU A 208 15.94 0.82 -9.02
N LYS A 209 14.71 0.88 -9.48
CA LYS A 209 13.76 -0.22 -9.30
C LYS A 209 14.30 -1.53 -9.86
N ARG A 210 14.93 -1.48 -11.04
CA ARG A 210 15.51 -2.66 -11.68
C ARG A 210 16.72 -3.18 -10.90
N PHE A 211 17.61 -2.30 -10.47
CA PHE A 211 18.74 -2.64 -9.62
C PHE A 211 18.28 -3.33 -8.33
N MET A 212 17.30 -2.76 -7.63
CA MET A 212 16.75 -3.33 -6.42
C MET A 212 16.14 -4.73 -6.63
N GLN A 213 15.37 -4.92 -7.71
CA GLN A 213 14.82 -6.23 -8.05
C GLN A 213 15.90 -7.29 -8.25
N ILE A 214 17.02 -6.90 -8.87
CA ILE A 214 18.16 -7.79 -9.11
C ILE A 214 18.86 -8.10 -7.79
N ARG A 215 19.09 -7.11 -6.94
CA ARG A 215 19.71 -7.28 -5.62
C ARG A 215 18.86 -8.20 -4.72
N ASP A 216 17.58 -7.88 -4.56
CA ASP A 216 16.66 -8.60 -3.69
C ASP A 216 16.47 -10.07 -4.14
N ALA A 217 16.50 -10.35 -5.44
CA ALA A 217 16.43 -11.71 -5.97
C ALA A 217 17.60 -12.60 -5.51
N ARG A 218 18.70 -12.02 -5.04
CA ARG A 218 19.91 -12.73 -4.60
C ARG A 218 20.03 -12.93 -3.09
N GLU A 219 19.26 -12.24 -2.27
CA GLU A 219 19.29 -12.40 -0.80
C GLU A 219 19.13 -13.85 -0.34
N THR A 220 18.64 -14.73 -1.22
CA THR A 220 18.46 -16.17 -0.96
C THR A 220 19.69 -17.04 -1.26
N SER A 221 20.81 -16.47 -1.74
CA SER A 221 22.01 -17.25 -2.07
C SER A 221 22.97 -17.36 -0.89
N SER A 222 23.55 -18.56 -0.69
CA SER A 222 24.46 -18.87 0.43
C SER A 222 25.85 -18.23 0.33
N GLU A 223 26.19 -17.55 -0.75
CA GLU A 223 27.55 -17.05 -1.05
C GLU A 223 27.75 -15.56 -0.78
N GLY A 224 26.74 -14.88 -0.17
CA GLY A 224 26.73 -13.42 -0.05
C GLY A 224 26.39 -12.72 -1.37
N ASN A 225 26.00 -11.46 -1.28
CA ASN A 225 25.60 -10.65 -2.43
C ASN A 225 26.61 -9.52 -2.62
N VAL A 226 27.40 -9.56 -3.68
CA VAL A 226 28.39 -8.48 -3.98
C VAL A 226 27.72 -7.12 -4.10
N LEU A 227 26.43 -7.05 -4.46
CA LEU A 227 25.68 -5.81 -4.56
C LEU A 227 25.39 -5.16 -3.18
N ASP A 228 25.59 -5.87 -2.07
CA ASP A 228 25.48 -5.31 -0.71
C ASP A 228 26.69 -4.42 -0.36
N TYR A 229 27.77 -4.51 -1.14
CA TYR A 229 28.96 -3.69 -1.00
C TYR A 229 28.93 -2.42 -1.87
N VAL A 230 27.82 -2.17 -2.56
CA VAL A 230 27.65 -0.95 -3.37
C VAL A 230 27.61 0.26 -2.46
N THR A 231 28.49 1.24 -2.74
CA THR A 231 28.61 2.49 -1.99
C THR A 231 28.14 3.72 -2.77
N ALA A 232 28.14 3.61 -4.10
CA ALA A 232 27.58 4.64 -4.98
C ALA A 232 26.99 4.05 -6.26
N LEU A 233 25.98 4.73 -6.84
CA LEU A 233 25.44 4.48 -8.18
C LEU A 233 25.56 5.79 -8.98
N ASP A 234 26.26 5.76 -10.11
CA ASP A 234 26.51 6.93 -10.93
C ASP A 234 25.56 6.97 -12.15
N PHE A 235 24.77 8.02 -12.22
CA PHE A 235 23.82 8.33 -13.29
C PHE A 235 24.28 9.48 -14.19
N SER A 236 25.53 9.94 -14.05
CA SER A 236 26.07 11.06 -14.83
C SER A 236 26.19 10.76 -16.33
N LYS A 237 26.23 9.47 -16.70
CA LYS A 237 26.40 9.00 -18.07
C LYS A 237 25.13 8.34 -18.58
N LEU A 238 24.47 8.97 -19.57
CA LEU A 238 23.20 8.48 -20.15
C LEU A 238 23.25 7.06 -20.72
N ASP A 239 24.41 6.68 -21.29
CA ASP A 239 24.58 5.43 -22.06
C ASP A 239 25.29 4.33 -21.24
N LEU A 240 25.52 4.56 -19.95
CA LEU A 240 26.22 3.62 -19.09
C LEU A 240 25.50 3.51 -17.75
N PHE A 241 25.54 2.33 -17.17
CA PHE A 241 25.15 2.07 -15.80
C PHE A 241 26.40 1.69 -15.01
N SER A 242 26.77 2.50 -14.03
CA SER A 242 27.94 2.24 -13.20
C SER A 242 27.63 2.35 -11.71
N PHE A 243 28.36 1.60 -10.92
CA PHE A 243 28.31 1.63 -9.48
C PHE A 243 29.69 1.38 -8.87
N GLU A 244 29.89 1.80 -7.65
CA GLU A 244 31.12 1.63 -6.91
C GLU A 244 30.95 0.62 -5.78
N LEU A 245 31.94 -0.29 -5.63
CA LEU A 245 32.01 -1.29 -4.56
C LEU A 245 33.07 -0.86 -3.56
N GLU A 246 32.70 -0.76 -2.27
CA GLU A 246 33.59 -0.43 -1.14
C GLU A 246 34.41 0.85 -1.34
N ASP A 247 33.91 1.87 -2.05
CA ASP A 247 34.62 3.11 -2.37
C ASP A 247 35.96 2.89 -3.11
N ARG A 248 36.13 1.77 -3.82
CA ARG A 248 37.41 1.40 -4.46
C ARG A 248 37.32 0.79 -5.85
N ILE A 249 36.25 0.09 -6.19
CA ILE A 249 36.08 -0.60 -7.48
C ILE A 249 34.87 -0.05 -8.21
N GLU A 250 35.09 0.70 -9.26
CA GLU A 250 34.02 1.11 -10.18
C GLU A 250 33.66 -0.04 -11.12
N VAL A 251 32.40 -0.37 -11.24
CA VAL A 251 31.89 -1.41 -12.16
C VAL A 251 31.02 -0.75 -13.21
N ILE A 252 31.27 -1.00 -14.48
CA ILE A 252 30.62 -0.32 -15.60
C ILE A 252 29.93 -1.34 -16.51
N PHE A 253 28.65 -1.10 -16.81
CA PHE A 253 27.82 -1.81 -17.78
C PHE A 253 27.26 -0.85 -18.83
N LEU A 254 26.83 -1.36 -19.99
CA LEU A 254 26.13 -0.53 -20.99
C LEU A 254 24.77 -0.03 -20.48
N ASN A 255 24.07 -0.85 -19.69
CA ASN A 255 22.80 -0.49 -19.04
C ASN A 255 22.50 -1.44 -17.88
N VAL A 256 21.47 -1.16 -17.08
CA VAL A 256 21.07 -1.95 -15.91
C VAL A 256 20.59 -3.38 -16.29
N GLU A 257 20.05 -3.57 -17.51
CA GLU A 257 19.59 -4.88 -17.99
C GLU A 257 20.72 -5.89 -18.20
N GLU A 258 21.94 -5.40 -18.30
CA GLU A 258 23.14 -6.25 -18.41
C GLU A 258 23.60 -6.84 -17.07
N LEU A 259 23.02 -6.43 -15.95
CA LEU A 259 23.20 -7.05 -14.63
C LEU A 259 22.49 -8.43 -14.57
N THR A 260 22.88 -9.32 -15.47
CA THR A 260 22.36 -10.69 -15.48
C THR A 260 22.95 -11.51 -14.34
N GLN A 261 22.26 -12.58 -13.94
CA GLN A 261 22.75 -13.51 -12.91
C GLN A 261 24.17 -14.03 -13.20
N TYR A 262 24.45 -14.31 -14.46
CA TYR A 262 25.78 -14.78 -14.92
C TYR A 262 26.86 -13.73 -14.65
N ARG A 263 26.63 -12.47 -15.05
CA ARG A 263 27.60 -11.39 -14.88
C ARG A 263 27.81 -11.00 -13.41
N ILE A 264 26.76 -11.07 -12.60
CA ILE A 264 26.88 -10.83 -11.16
C ILE A 264 27.66 -11.96 -10.48
N ASN A 265 27.45 -13.23 -10.86
CA ASN A 265 28.25 -14.33 -10.35
C ASN A 265 29.73 -14.16 -10.73
N PHE A 266 29.99 -13.75 -11.96
CA PHE A 266 31.35 -13.48 -12.44
C PHE A 266 31.98 -12.28 -11.72
N LEU A 267 31.22 -11.20 -11.51
CA LEU A 267 31.65 -10.06 -10.68
C LEU A 267 31.97 -10.51 -9.24
N THR A 268 31.13 -11.37 -8.67
CA THR A 268 31.31 -11.92 -7.32
C THR A 268 32.61 -12.70 -7.23
N GLU A 269 32.90 -13.54 -8.23
CA GLU A 269 34.14 -14.34 -8.29
C GLU A 269 35.37 -13.43 -8.36
N ILE A 270 35.36 -12.43 -9.25
CA ILE A 270 36.44 -11.46 -9.37
C ILE A 270 36.65 -10.69 -8.04
N PHE A 271 35.55 -10.17 -7.47
CA PHE A 271 35.60 -9.35 -6.27
C PHE A 271 36.17 -10.06 -5.05
N TYR A 272 35.80 -11.33 -4.84
CA TYR A 272 36.25 -12.09 -3.67
C TYR A 272 37.56 -12.84 -3.87
N ASN A 273 37.87 -13.29 -5.10
CA ASN A 273 38.98 -14.20 -5.34
C ASN A 273 40.17 -13.56 -6.06
N ASP A 274 39.92 -12.60 -6.97
CA ASP A 274 40.95 -12.05 -7.84
C ASP A 274 41.46 -10.68 -7.38
N LEU A 275 40.59 -9.90 -6.69
CA LEU A 275 40.95 -8.56 -6.23
C LEU A 275 41.41 -8.57 -4.77
N SER A 276 42.54 -7.95 -4.48
CA SER A 276 42.93 -7.67 -3.10
C SER A 276 42.16 -6.48 -2.53
N ASN A 277 42.07 -6.41 -1.19
CA ASN A 277 41.36 -5.32 -0.48
C ASN A 277 42.00 -3.94 -0.69
N GLU A 278 43.25 -3.90 -1.15
CA GLU A 278 44.00 -2.65 -1.41
C GLU A 278 43.86 -2.17 -2.83
N GLU A 279 43.45 -3.02 -3.76
CA GLU A 279 43.32 -2.65 -5.18
C GLU A 279 42.17 -1.69 -5.42
N ARG A 280 42.44 -0.70 -6.23
CA ARG A 280 41.48 0.30 -6.72
C ARG A 280 41.47 0.29 -8.24
N GLY A 281 40.29 0.30 -8.82
CA GLY A 281 40.27 0.26 -10.29
C GLY A 281 38.86 0.25 -10.88
N VAL A 282 38.82 -0.04 -12.17
CA VAL A 282 37.58 -0.09 -12.95
C VAL A 282 37.43 -1.49 -13.53
N LEU A 283 36.31 -2.13 -13.30
CA LEU A 283 35.84 -3.35 -13.95
C LEU A 283 34.89 -2.98 -15.08
N ASP A 284 35.34 -3.08 -16.31
CA ASP A 284 34.60 -2.68 -17.49
C ASP A 284 33.94 -3.90 -18.16
N PHE A 285 32.62 -4.03 -18.03
CA PHE A 285 31.79 -5.05 -18.63
C PHE A 285 31.18 -4.65 -19.98
N THR A 286 31.50 -3.45 -20.51
CA THR A 286 30.91 -2.94 -21.78
C THR A 286 31.37 -3.69 -23.01
N LEU A 287 32.49 -4.43 -22.93
CA LEU A 287 33.11 -5.12 -24.06
C LEU A 287 32.34 -6.41 -24.51
N GLY A 288 31.28 -6.79 -23.79
CA GLY A 288 30.46 -7.97 -24.07
C GLY A 288 31.11 -9.28 -23.61
N ASP A 289 30.28 -10.36 -23.52
CA ASP A 289 30.65 -11.65 -22.94
C ASP A 289 31.81 -12.37 -23.65
N SER A 290 32.04 -12.07 -24.94
CA SER A 290 33.08 -12.72 -25.73
C SER A 290 34.49 -12.18 -25.51
N ARG A 291 34.66 -11.04 -24.83
CA ARG A 291 35.93 -10.38 -24.61
C ARG A 291 36.41 -10.34 -23.18
N GLY A 292 35.60 -10.86 -22.24
CA GLY A 292 35.88 -10.83 -20.81
C GLY A 292 35.72 -9.42 -20.22
N VAL A 293 36.09 -9.29 -18.95
CA VAL A 293 36.09 -8.02 -18.20
C VAL A 293 37.50 -7.42 -18.28
N LEU A 294 37.55 -6.12 -18.52
CA LEU A 294 38.81 -5.40 -18.47
C LEU A 294 38.98 -4.73 -17.11
N PHE A 295 39.98 -5.15 -16.36
CA PHE A 295 40.37 -4.44 -15.13
C PHE A 295 41.44 -3.39 -15.47
N ARG A 296 41.19 -2.14 -15.04
CA ARG A 296 42.13 -1.01 -15.15
C ARG A 296 42.42 -0.51 -13.74
N ASN A 297 43.67 -0.65 -13.30
CA ASN A 297 44.08 -0.11 -12.01
C ASN A 297 44.03 1.43 -12.06
N ARG A 298 43.50 2.06 -10.99
CA ARG A 298 43.61 3.49 -10.71
C ARG A 298 44.80 3.69 -9.77
N GLU A 299 45.87 4.34 -10.24
CA GLU A 299 47.02 4.79 -9.44
C GLU A 299 46.60 5.85 -8.42
#